data_7b639456b88173bd567ee1091d017fb8
#
_entry.id   7b639456b88173bd567ee1091d017fb8
#
_cell.length_a   1.000
_cell.length_b   1.000
_cell.length_c   1.000
_cell.angle_alpha   90.00
_cell.angle_beta   90.00
_cell.angle_gamma   90.00
#
_symmetry.space_group_name_H-M   'P 1'
#
loop_
_entity.id
_entity.type
_entity.pdbx_description
1 polymer ?
#
loop_
_entity_poly.entity_id
_entity_poly.type
_entity_poly.pdbx_seq_one_letter_code
_entity_poly.pdbx_strand_id
1 'polypeptide(L)'
;FCIGYKGNILKKFLEKKFKKPIFYDGGINSGILKRIYLAKKNITSSTIVSYGDTLAKINFRDLLSKHKKSKAVLSIVVAPILNPFGVVDWNTKGRLIEFREKPVLNHFIGYAVIEPNFFNYLNKRIINQKNGKGMVNAIQKLILKRMVNVYKFKGLQLTVNSPNELKEAKKKIGKYFTF
;
A
#
# COMPACT_ATOMS: atom_id res chain seq x y z
N PHE A 1 8.80 -8.43 -8.50
CA PHE A 1 8.78 -8.58 -7.03
C PHE A 1 9.89 -7.75 -6.41
N CYS A 2 9.52 -6.87 -5.46
CA CYS A 2 10.48 -6.07 -4.68
C CYS A 2 10.85 -6.84 -3.41
N ILE A 3 12.07 -7.36 -3.35
CA ILE A 3 12.57 -8.20 -2.26
C ILE A 3 13.57 -7.46 -1.37
N GLY A 4 13.92 -8.05 -0.22
CA GLY A 4 14.86 -7.51 0.75
C GLY A 4 15.19 -8.53 1.83
N TYR A 5 14.77 -8.29 3.10
CA TYR A 5 14.99 -9.26 4.17
C TYR A 5 14.49 -10.66 3.80
N LYS A 6 15.35 -11.67 3.96
CA LYS A 6 15.11 -13.05 3.51
C LYS A 6 14.76 -13.17 2.02
N GLY A 7 15.21 -12.22 1.19
CA GLY A 7 14.88 -12.13 -0.22
C GLY A 7 15.20 -13.41 -1.00
N ASN A 8 16.31 -14.08 -0.70
CA ASN A 8 16.70 -15.35 -1.36
C ASN A 8 15.70 -16.49 -1.11
N ILE A 9 15.10 -16.55 0.10
CA ILE A 9 14.08 -17.55 0.41
C ILE A 9 12.82 -17.29 -0.40
N LEU A 10 12.37 -16.03 -0.40
CA LEU A 10 11.20 -15.60 -1.16
C LEU A 10 11.41 -15.79 -2.67
N LYS A 11 12.59 -15.43 -3.19
CA LYS A 11 12.96 -15.62 -4.59
C LYS A 11 12.83 -17.09 -5.02
N LYS A 12 13.47 -18.00 -4.31
CA LYS A 12 13.38 -19.45 -4.58
C LYS A 12 11.94 -19.98 -4.57
N PHE A 13 11.09 -19.45 -3.69
CA PHE A 13 9.68 -19.83 -3.64
C PHE A 13 8.91 -19.30 -4.86
N LEU A 14 9.10 -18.03 -5.20
CA LEU A 14 8.38 -17.37 -6.30
C LEU A 14 8.79 -17.91 -7.68
N GLU A 15 10.06 -18.27 -7.88
CA GLU A 15 10.55 -18.92 -9.11
C GLU A 15 9.85 -20.25 -9.40
N LYS A 16 9.41 -20.97 -8.34
CA LYS A 16 8.62 -22.20 -8.49
C LYS A 16 7.15 -21.94 -8.83
N LYS A 17 6.63 -20.75 -8.52
CA LYS A 17 5.21 -20.41 -8.66
C LYS A 17 4.90 -19.59 -9.90
N PHE A 18 5.83 -18.80 -10.37
CA PHE A 18 5.65 -17.87 -11.48
C PHE A 18 6.61 -18.15 -12.62
N LYS A 19 6.11 -18.06 -13.84
CA LYS A 19 6.95 -18.19 -15.04
C LYS A 19 7.70 -16.86 -15.28
N LYS A 20 9.03 -16.89 -15.18
CA LYS A 20 9.92 -15.72 -15.41
C LYS A 20 9.62 -14.51 -14.52
N PRO A 21 9.56 -14.65 -13.18
CA PRO A 21 9.38 -13.50 -12.29
C PRO A 21 10.60 -12.58 -12.34
N ILE A 22 10.37 -11.27 -12.26
CA ILE A 22 11.43 -10.25 -12.18
C ILE A 22 11.59 -9.83 -10.73
N PHE A 23 12.83 -9.78 -10.26
CA PHE A 23 13.17 -9.42 -8.89
C PHE A 23 13.96 -8.13 -8.83
N TYR A 24 13.60 -7.27 -7.87
CA TYR A 24 14.30 -6.03 -7.54
C TYR A 24 14.73 -6.11 -6.09
N ASP A 25 16.02 -6.33 -5.85
CA ASP A 25 16.56 -6.40 -4.50
C ASP A 25 17.11 -5.03 -4.09
N GLY A 26 16.47 -4.41 -3.13
CA GLY A 26 16.91 -3.15 -2.54
C GLY A 26 17.81 -3.32 -1.33
N GLY A 27 18.08 -4.56 -0.91
CA GLY A 27 18.74 -4.86 0.35
C GLY A 27 17.84 -4.64 1.58
N ILE A 28 18.34 -5.08 2.73
CA ILE A 28 17.57 -5.05 3.99
C ILE A 28 17.23 -3.63 4.47
N ASN A 29 18.10 -2.67 4.18
CA ASN A 29 17.96 -1.29 4.66
C ASN A 29 17.17 -0.36 3.73
N SER A 30 16.69 -0.86 2.60
CA SER A 30 15.92 -0.05 1.68
C SER A 30 14.47 0.12 2.13
N GLY A 31 13.98 1.37 2.07
CA GLY A 31 12.57 1.67 2.28
C GLY A 31 11.68 1.18 1.13
N ILE A 32 10.37 1.12 1.38
CA ILE A 32 9.36 0.64 0.42
C ILE A 32 9.46 1.41 -0.90
N LEU A 33 9.50 2.73 -0.86
CA LEU A 33 9.56 3.57 -2.06
C LEU A 33 10.81 3.32 -2.90
N LYS A 34 11.98 3.12 -2.26
CA LYS A 34 13.22 2.79 -2.96
C LYS A 34 13.12 1.48 -3.71
N ARG A 35 12.51 0.46 -3.11
CA ARG A 35 12.30 -0.85 -3.75
C ARG A 35 11.40 -0.73 -4.98
N ILE A 36 10.31 0.03 -4.89
CA ILE A 36 9.44 0.30 -6.05
C ILE A 36 10.22 1.10 -7.12
N TYR A 37 11.06 2.06 -6.72
CA TYR A 37 11.90 2.83 -7.64
C TYR A 37 12.87 1.97 -8.44
N LEU A 38 13.40 0.88 -7.88
CA LEU A 38 14.26 -0.04 -8.61
C LEU A 38 13.53 -0.70 -9.79
N ALA A 39 12.22 -0.85 -9.69
CA ALA A 39 11.37 -1.37 -10.77
C ALA A 39 10.98 -0.30 -11.82
N LYS A 40 11.41 0.96 -11.67
CA LYS A 40 10.96 2.10 -12.50
C LYS A 40 11.04 1.82 -14.00
N LYS A 41 12.10 1.17 -14.47
CA LYS A 41 12.28 0.87 -15.91
C LYS A 41 11.20 -0.07 -16.47
N ASN A 42 10.58 -0.88 -15.63
CA ASN A 42 9.53 -1.83 -16.01
C ASN A 42 8.11 -1.27 -15.78
N ILE A 43 7.98 -0.07 -15.22
CA ILE A 43 6.71 0.63 -15.03
C ILE A 43 6.47 1.50 -16.27
N THR A 44 5.98 0.89 -17.34
CA THR A 44 5.75 1.54 -18.64
C THR A 44 4.30 1.95 -18.87
N SER A 45 3.40 1.53 -18.00
CA SER A 45 1.97 1.88 -18.00
C SER A 45 1.44 1.95 -16.58
N SER A 46 0.15 2.30 -16.40
CA SER A 46 -0.50 2.23 -15.08
C SER A 46 -0.25 0.88 -14.42
N THR A 47 0.46 0.87 -13.32
CA THR A 47 0.96 -0.35 -12.66
C THR A 47 0.37 -0.48 -11.27
N ILE A 48 -0.19 -1.66 -10.98
CA ILE A 48 -0.68 -1.99 -9.64
C ILE A 48 0.50 -2.39 -8.75
N VAL A 49 0.61 -1.75 -7.60
CA VAL A 49 1.55 -2.07 -6.53
C VAL A 49 0.76 -2.65 -5.36
N SER A 50 1.18 -3.80 -4.85
CA SER A 50 0.59 -4.37 -3.63
C SER A 50 1.66 -4.70 -2.61
N TYR A 51 1.34 -4.52 -1.32
CA TYR A 51 2.16 -5.01 -0.23
C TYR A 51 1.93 -6.53 -0.07
N GLY A 52 2.96 -7.24 0.35
CA GLY A 52 2.91 -8.71 0.46
C GLY A 52 2.23 -9.23 1.73
N ASP A 53 1.85 -8.36 2.64
CA ASP A 53 1.25 -8.67 3.94
C ASP A 53 -0.27 -8.48 3.98
N THR A 54 -0.87 -8.00 2.89
CA THR A 54 -2.32 -7.76 2.81
C THR A 54 -2.93 -8.46 1.62
N LEU A 55 -3.98 -9.24 1.86
CA LEU A 55 -4.83 -9.85 0.85
C LEU A 55 -6.18 -9.13 0.82
N ALA A 56 -6.62 -8.72 -0.36
CA ALA A 56 -7.91 -8.07 -0.56
C ALA A 56 -8.52 -8.50 -1.89
N LYS A 57 -9.85 -8.75 -1.91
CA LYS A 57 -10.58 -9.15 -3.13
C LYS A 57 -10.95 -7.92 -3.97
N ILE A 58 -9.93 -7.22 -4.46
CA ILE A 58 -10.10 -5.98 -5.22
C ILE A 58 -10.49 -6.31 -6.67
N ASN A 59 -11.48 -5.59 -7.20
CA ASN A 59 -11.73 -5.57 -8.63
C ASN A 59 -10.70 -4.66 -9.32
N PHE A 60 -9.61 -5.27 -9.80
CA PHE A 60 -8.51 -4.52 -10.43
C PHE A 60 -8.91 -3.83 -11.74
N ARG A 61 -9.90 -4.35 -12.48
CA ARG A 61 -10.42 -3.69 -13.70
C ARG A 61 -11.12 -2.38 -13.33
N ASP A 62 -11.96 -2.40 -12.31
CA ASP A 62 -12.65 -1.20 -11.81
C ASP A 62 -11.65 -0.20 -11.21
N LEU A 63 -10.67 -0.67 -10.42
CA LEU A 63 -9.60 0.15 -9.87
C LEU A 63 -8.82 0.89 -10.98
N LEU A 64 -8.38 0.18 -12.01
CA LEU A 64 -7.64 0.77 -13.15
C LEU A 64 -8.52 1.73 -13.96
N SER A 65 -9.79 1.40 -14.18
CA SER A 65 -10.74 2.27 -14.87
C SER A 65 -10.93 3.60 -14.12
N LYS A 66 -11.17 3.53 -12.80
CA LYS A 66 -11.33 4.72 -11.95
C LYS A 66 -10.03 5.54 -11.84
N HIS A 67 -8.89 4.86 -11.77
CA HIS A 67 -7.59 5.52 -11.79
C HIS A 67 -7.40 6.33 -13.06
N LYS A 68 -7.61 5.74 -14.24
CA LYS A 68 -7.49 6.44 -15.53
C LYS A 68 -8.43 7.63 -15.64
N LYS A 69 -9.69 7.49 -15.21
CA LYS A 69 -10.67 8.59 -15.21
C LYS A 69 -10.24 9.75 -14.31
N SER A 70 -9.57 9.47 -13.20
CA SER A 70 -9.13 10.50 -12.24
C SER A 70 -7.98 11.36 -12.77
N LYS A 71 -7.25 10.91 -13.79
CA LYS A 71 -6.02 11.54 -14.32
C LYS A 71 -4.94 11.74 -13.25
N ALA A 72 -5.05 11.06 -12.11
CA ALA A 72 -4.09 11.11 -11.01
C ALA A 72 -2.83 10.29 -11.35
N VAL A 73 -1.71 10.67 -10.78
CA VAL A 73 -0.44 9.95 -10.92
C VAL A 73 -0.35 8.77 -9.97
N LEU A 74 -1.13 8.84 -8.89
CA LEU A 74 -1.23 7.82 -7.86
C LEU A 74 -2.69 7.62 -7.48
N SER A 75 -3.16 6.38 -7.43
CA SER A 75 -4.38 6.02 -6.71
C SER A 75 -4.04 5.09 -5.56
N ILE A 76 -4.55 5.38 -4.37
CA ILE A 76 -4.42 4.51 -3.20
C ILE A 76 -5.75 3.82 -2.91
N VAL A 77 -5.69 2.56 -2.51
CA VAL A 77 -6.88 1.81 -2.09
C VAL A 77 -7.05 1.98 -0.58
N VAL A 78 -8.22 2.42 -0.18
CA VAL A 78 -8.58 2.62 1.22
C VAL A 78 -9.78 1.77 1.60
N ALA A 79 -9.79 1.27 2.84
CA ALA A 79 -10.90 0.57 3.41
C ALA A 79 -11.37 1.25 4.71
N PRO A 80 -12.67 1.18 5.03
CA PRO A 80 -13.16 1.67 6.30
C PRO A 80 -12.79 0.72 7.43
N ILE A 81 -12.48 1.27 8.59
CA ILE A 81 -12.41 0.56 9.86
C ILE A 81 -13.37 1.23 10.85
N LEU A 82 -14.22 0.43 11.46
CA LEU A 82 -15.09 0.89 12.54
C LEU A 82 -14.23 1.00 13.81
N ASN A 83 -14.09 2.21 14.32
CA ASN A 83 -13.48 2.42 15.61
C ASN A 83 -14.55 2.20 16.70
N PRO A 84 -14.40 1.24 17.62
CA PRO A 84 -15.39 0.99 18.67
C PRO A 84 -15.37 2.03 19.79
N PHE A 85 -14.41 2.96 19.77
CA PHE A 85 -14.20 3.97 20.80
C PHE A 85 -14.49 5.37 20.29
N GLY A 86 -14.81 6.29 21.21
CA GLY A 86 -14.80 7.72 20.94
C GLY A 86 -13.36 8.20 20.66
N VAL A 87 -13.17 9.03 19.66
CA VAL A 87 -11.90 9.68 19.35
C VAL A 87 -11.97 11.12 19.83
N VAL A 88 -10.93 11.56 20.53
CA VAL A 88 -10.86 12.89 21.13
C VAL A 88 -9.61 13.62 20.66
N ASP A 89 -9.74 14.92 20.41
CA ASP A 89 -8.61 15.83 20.18
C ASP A 89 -8.64 16.94 21.22
N TRP A 90 -7.45 17.36 21.67
CA TRP A 90 -7.28 18.43 22.67
C TRP A 90 -6.15 19.37 22.30
N ASN A 91 -6.22 20.62 22.81
CA ASN A 91 -5.17 21.61 22.60
C ASN A 91 -3.99 21.43 23.58
N THR A 92 -2.94 22.24 23.40
CA THR A 92 -1.72 22.22 24.25
C THR A 92 -1.99 22.55 25.73
N LYS A 93 -3.15 23.12 26.07
CA LYS A 93 -3.58 23.44 27.44
C LYS A 93 -4.46 22.32 28.04
N GLY A 94 -4.59 21.16 27.37
CA GLY A 94 -5.39 20.03 27.84
C GLY A 94 -6.91 20.21 27.70
N ARG A 95 -7.38 21.23 26.97
CA ARG A 95 -8.82 21.42 26.73
C ARG A 95 -9.26 20.61 25.51
N LEU A 96 -10.37 19.87 25.66
CA LEU A 96 -11.00 19.13 24.57
C LEU A 96 -11.40 20.08 23.44
N ILE A 97 -11.04 19.71 22.19
CA ILE A 97 -11.38 20.46 20.98
C ILE A 97 -12.47 19.72 20.20
N GLU A 98 -12.34 18.38 20.12
CA GLU A 98 -13.26 17.56 19.34
C GLU A 98 -13.52 16.24 20.04
N PHE A 99 -14.76 15.77 19.94
CA PHE A 99 -15.18 14.41 20.32
C PHE A 99 -15.98 13.79 19.17
N ARG A 100 -15.53 12.64 18.70
CA ARG A 100 -16.20 11.86 17.63
C ARG A 100 -16.55 10.46 18.15
N GLU A 101 -17.83 10.20 18.37
CA GLU A 101 -18.29 8.88 18.82
C GLU A 101 -18.18 7.86 17.72
N LYS A 102 -17.45 6.77 17.95
CA LYS A 102 -17.28 5.60 17.07
C LYS A 102 -17.09 5.95 15.59
N PRO A 103 -16.14 6.81 15.23
CA PRO A 103 -16.01 7.27 13.86
C PRO A 103 -15.56 6.14 12.94
N VAL A 104 -16.03 6.18 11.69
CA VAL A 104 -15.48 5.35 10.62
C VAL A 104 -14.16 5.99 10.15
N LEU A 105 -13.05 5.28 10.37
CA LEU A 105 -11.73 5.69 9.92
C LEU A 105 -11.43 5.02 8.57
N ASN A 106 -10.87 5.77 7.64
CA ASN A 106 -10.39 5.21 6.38
C ASN A 106 -8.89 4.98 6.48
N HIS A 107 -8.42 3.79 6.13
CA HIS A 107 -7.00 3.46 6.16
C HIS A 107 -6.53 2.91 4.82
N PHE A 108 -5.26 3.18 4.49
CA PHE A 108 -4.59 2.63 3.31
C PHE A 108 -4.29 1.14 3.53
N ILE A 109 -4.70 0.29 2.59
CA ILE A 109 -4.58 -1.16 2.71
C ILE A 109 -3.42 -1.77 1.92
N GLY A 110 -2.42 -0.97 1.54
CA GLY A 110 -1.24 -1.48 0.86
C GLY A 110 -1.39 -1.74 -0.64
N TYR A 111 -2.49 -1.33 -1.26
CA TYR A 111 -2.69 -1.41 -2.71
C TYR A 111 -2.73 -0.03 -3.33
N ALA A 112 -2.00 0.15 -4.42
CA ALA A 112 -1.95 1.41 -5.15
C ALA A 112 -1.85 1.17 -6.66
N VAL A 113 -2.22 2.18 -7.45
CA VAL A 113 -1.88 2.27 -8.87
C VAL A 113 -0.96 3.47 -9.06
N ILE A 114 0.14 3.27 -9.72
CA ILE A 114 1.10 4.34 -10.05
C ILE A 114 1.25 4.47 -11.57
N GLU A 115 1.41 5.70 -12.03
CA GLU A 115 1.73 6.01 -13.42
C GLU A 115 3.26 6.01 -13.66
N PRO A 116 3.72 5.79 -14.90
CA PRO A 116 5.16 5.83 -15.25
C PRO A 116 5.86 7.12 -14.79
N ASN A 117 5.16 8.24 -14.83
CA ASN A 117 5.69 9.55 -14.42
C ASN A 117 5.66 9.81 -12.91
N PHE A 118 5.15 8.87 -12.09
CA PHE A 118 5.08 9.01 -10.62
C PHE A 118 6.40 9.48 -10.01
N PHE A 119 7.52 8.89 -10.44
CA PHE A 119 8.84 9.24 -9.89
C PHE A 119 9.37 10.61 -10.31
N ASN A 120 8.81 11.23 -11.34
CA ASN A 120 9.23 12.57 -11.79
C ASN A 120 8.87 13.66 -10.77
N TYR A 121 7.92 13.39 -9.89
CA TYR A 121 7.51 14.29 -8.81
C TYR A 121 8.35 14.14 -7.54
N LEU A 122 9.27 13.17 -7.49
CA LEU A 122 10.03 12.81 -6.30
C LEU A 122 11.52 13.11 -6.47
N ASN A 123 12.16 13.59 -5.41
CA ASN A 123 13.60 13.77 -5.39
C ASN A 123 14.30 12.56 -4.74
N LYS A 124 15.62 12.48 -4.95
CA LYS A 124 16.46 11.40 -4.41
C LYS A 124 16.35 11.27 -2.88
N ARG A 125 16.16 12.39 -2.14
CA ARG A 125 16.02 12.39 -0.68
C ARG A 125 14.77 11.61 -0.25
N ILE A 126 13.63 11.87 -0.88
CA ILE A 126 12.36 11.16 -0.58
C ILE A 126 12.48 9.67 -0.96
N ILE A 127 13.02 9.37 -2.15
CA ILE A 127 13.15 7.99 -2.64
C ILE A 127 14.02 7.13 -1.71
N ASN A 128 15.09 7.68 -1.15
CA ASN A 128 16.04 6.94 -0.32
C ASN A 128 15.69 6.90 1.18
N GLN A 129 14.55 7.44 1.59
CA GLN A 129 14.10 7.34 2.97
C GLN A 129 13.81 5.89 3.38
N LYS A 130 14.24 5.54 4.59
CA LYS A 130 14.08 4.20 5.16
C LYS A 130 12.63 3.93 5.59
N ASN A 131 12.33 2.67 5.79
CA ASN A 131 11.01 2.18 6.23
C ASN A 131 9.88 2.67 5.30
N GLY A 132 8.74 3.06 5.86
CA GLY A 132 7.60 3.63 5.13
C GLY A 132 7.68 5.13 4.86
N LYS A 133 8.66 5.86 5.47
CA LYS A 133 8.72 7.33 5.40
C LYS A 133 8.76 7.88 3.97
N GLY A 134 9.49 7.22 3.08
CA GLY A 134 9.57 7.63 1.68
C GLY A 134 8.20 7.62 0.98
N MET A 135 7.42 6.57 1.18
CA MET A 135 6.06 6.47 0.61
C MET A 135 5.12 7.53 1.21
N VAL A 136 5.16 7.71 2.53
CA VAL A 136 4.35 8.75 3.22
C VAL A 136 4.65 10.12 2.63
N ASN A 137 5.93 10.52 2.55
CA ASN A 137 6.32 11.82 2.01
C ASN A 137 6.02 11.97 0.52
N ALA A 138 6.08 10.89 -0.25
CA ALA A 138 5.67 10.89 -1.66
C ALA A 138 4.17 11.17 -1.79
N ILE A 139 3.34 10.47 -1.01
CA ILE A 139 1.89 10.67 -0.98
C ILE A 139 1.57 12.12 -0.57
N GLN A 140 2.14 12.62 0.53
CA GLN A 140 1.91 13.99 0.99
C GLN A 140 2.28 15.03 -0.07
N LYS A 141 3.44 14.87 -0.72
CA LYS A 141 3.86 15.76 -1.80
C LYS A 141 2.90 15.76 -2.99
N LEU A 142 2.35 14.60 -3.34
CA LEU A 142 1.40 14.47 -4.44
C LEU A 142 0.01 14.99 -4.06
N ILE A 143 -0.39 14.88 -2.79
CA ILE A 143 -1.64 15.48 -2.28
C ILE A 143 -1.61 17.00 -2.50
N LEU A 144 -0.51 17.68 -2.13
CA LEU A 144 -0.34 19.11 -2.35
C LEU A 144 -0.46 19.51 -3.83
N LYS A 145 -0.18 18.58 -4.74
CA LYS A 145 -0.31 18.77 -6.19
C LYS A 145 -1.67 18.30 -6.75
N ARG A 146 -2.58 17.83 -5.90
CA ARG A 146 -3.87 17.24 -6.29
C ARG A 146 -3.74 16.06 -7.27
N MET A 147 -2.68 15.27 -7.12
CA MET A 147 -2.34 14.15 -8.01
C MET A 147 -2.57 12.77 -7.39
N VAL A 148 -3.28 12.71 -6.28
CA VAL A 148 -3.65 11.46 -5.59
C VAL A 148 -5.16 11.27 -5.66
N ASN A 149 -5.56 10.09 -6.13
CA ASN A 149 -6.96 9.66 -6.12
C ASN A 149 -7.16 8.57 -5.06
N VAL A 150 -8.37 8.42 -4.58
CA VAL A 150 -8.76 7.40 -3.60
C VAL A 150 -9.74 6.41 -4.23
N TYR A 151 -9.39 5.13 -4.17
CA TYR A 151 -10.29 4.03 -4.46
C TYR A 151 -10.85 3.45 -3.16
N LYS A 152 -12.15 3.64 -2.91
CA LYS A 152 -12.83 3.12 -1.72
C LYS A 152 -13.15 1.64 -1.89
N PHE A 153 -12.58 0.80 -1.06
CA PHE A 153 -12.79 -0.64 -1.02
C PHE A 153 -13.66 -1.01 0.19
N LYS A 154 -14.73 -1.76 -0.03
CA LYS A 154 -15.66 -2.21 1.02
C LYS A 154 -15.67 -3.74 1.17
N GLY A 155 -14.76 -4.42 0.50
CA GLY A 155 -14.71 -5.88 0.51
C GLY A 155 -13.88 -6.43 1.66
N LEU A 156 -13.75 -7.75 1.65
CA LEU A 156 -12.95 -8.47 2.61
C LEU A 156 -11.46 -8.23 2.40
N GLN A 157 -10.75 -7.97 3.49
CA GLN A 157 -9.29 -7.87 3.54
C GLN A 157 -8.74 -8.67 4.72
N LEU A 158 -7.55 -9.21 4.55
CA LEU A 158 -6.76 -9.85 5.58
C LEU A 158 -5.37 -9.24 5.58
N THR A 159 -4.92 -8.71 6.70
CA THR A 159 -3.56 -8.21 6.88
C THR A 159 -2.83 -9.08 7.89
N VAL A 160 -1.56 -9.36 7.66
CA VAL A 160 -0.74 -10.25 8.48
C VAL A 160 0.53 -9.51 8.91
N ASN A 161 0.56 -9.02 10.15
CA ASN A 161 1.72 -8.32 10.71
C ASN A 161 2.46 -9.16 11.77
N SER A 162 1.86 -10.28 12.22
CA SER A 162 2.43 -11.13 13.27
C SER A 162 2.22 -12.61 13.00
N PRO A 163 3.02 -13.51 13.63
CA PRO A 163 2.80 -14.97 13.53
C PRO A 163 1.42 -15.42 13.99
N ASN A 164 0.83 -14.75 14.97
CA ASN A 164 -0.52 -15.08 15.44
C ASN A 164 -1.59 -14.69 14.41
N GLU A 165 -1.48 -13.51 13.80
CA GLU A 165 -2.35 -13.09 12.69
C GLU A 165 -2.21 -14.03 11.49
N LEU A 166 -0.99 -14.55 11.21
CA LEU A 166 -0.80 -15.55 10.16
C LEU A 166 -1.57 -16.85 10.45
N LYS A 167 -1.57 -17.33 11.70
CA LYS A 167 -2.35 -18.51 12.08
C LYS A 167 -3.85 -18.28 11.88
N GLU A 168 -4.36 -17.13 12.29
CA GLU A 168 -5.76 -16.77 12.09
C GLU A 168 -6.12 -16.56 10.61
N ALA A 169 -5.24 -15.91 9.85
CA ALA A 169 -5.42 -15.73 8.42
C ALA A 169 -5.48 -17.08 7.69
N LYS A 170 -4.63 -18.06 8.04
CA LYS A 170 -4.66 -19.42 7.47
C LYS A 170 -6.00 -20.13 7.67
N LYS A 171 -6.65 -19.95 8.83
CA LYS A 171 -7.99 -20.50 9.11
C LYS A 171 -9.09 -19.86 8.24
N LYS A 172 -8.92 -18.60 7.91
CA LYS A 172 -9.94 -17.79 7.21
C LYS A 172 -9.73 -17.76 5.69
N ILE A 173 -8.49 -17.91 5.22
CA ILE A 173 -8.13 -17.68 3.81
C ILE A 173 -8.91 -18.57 2.85
N GLY A 174 -9.04 -19.87 3.14
CA GLY A 174 -9.78 -20.80 2.31
C GLY A 174 -11.29 -20.54 2.29
N LYS A 175 -11.85 -19.90 3.33
CA LYS A 175 -13.26 -19.53 3.39
C LYS A 175 -13.57 -18.29 2.52
N TYR A 176 -12.60 -17.41 2.36
CA TYR A 176 -12.83 -16.08 1.78
C TYR A 176 -12.12 -15.87 0.44
N PHE A 177 -11.05 -16.62 0.18
CA PHE A 177 -10.29 -16.54 -1.05
C PHE A 177 -10.21 -17.93 -1.66
N THR A 178 -10.92 -18.16 -2.74
CA THR A 178 -10.72 -19.31 -3.64
C THR A 178 -9.60 -18.96 -4.60
N PHE A 179 -8.56 -19.79 -4.63
CA PHE A 179 -7.39 -19.65 -5.50
C PHE A 179 -7.50 -20.60 -6.68
#